data_00cc937bbe13b8c86c784503691ec663
#
_entry.id   00cc937bbe13b8c86c784503691ec663
#
_cell.length_a   1.000
_cell.length_b   1.000
_cell.length_c   1.000
_cell.angle_alpha   90.00
_cell.angle_beta   90.00
_cell.angle_gamma   90.00
#
_symmetry.space_group_name_H-M   'P 1'
#
loop_
_entity.id
_entity.type
_entity.pdbx_description
1 polymer ?
#
loop_
_entity_poly.entity_id
_entity_poly.type
_entity_poly.pdbx_seq_one_letter_code
_entity_poly.pdbx_strand_id
1 'polypeptide(L)'
;MAFCMNCGQRLPEGAKFCSNCGAATGEVKSETAQRKIVYDGEVHKCPNCGEIVDSFVLNCPSCGHEFRSSASTSLVQELASKLEAMEQQQEPRKRRTIKDELLRTNNLSKTDEQKISLIRSFVIPNTKEDILEFIILASSNINVELYGESNLTPENEVLKAVSDAWIAKFEQAYRKAQFSFSETPTFTQIKEVYINKTNE
;
A
#
# COMPACT_ATOMS: atom_id res chain seq x y z
N MET A 1 -55.69 -21.21 33.58
CA MET A 1 -54.80 -20.87 34.73
C MET A 1 -53.42 -21.43 34.39
N ALA A 2 -52.43 -20.59 34.37
CA ALA A 2 -51.05 -21.01 34.04
C ALA A 2 -50.16 -21.05 35.30
N PHE A 3 -49.20 -21.96 35.32
CA PHE A 3 -48.23 -22.11 36.41
C PHE A 3 -46.82 -21.90 35.88
N CYS A 4 -45.96 -21.33 36.67
CA CYS A 4 -44.54 -21.17 36.30
C CYS A 4 -43.85 -22.54 36.22
N MET A 5 -43.28 -22.85 35.06
CA MET A 5 -42.55 -24.11 34.80
C MET A 5 -41.29 -24.27 35.66
N ASN A 6 -40.74 -23.15 36.18
CA ASN A 6 -39.52 -23.18 36.98
C ASN A 6 -39.76 -23.31 38.50
N CYS A 7 -40.79 -22.68 39.05
CA CYS A 7 -41.01 -22.67 40.50
C CYS A 7 -42.43 -23.06 40.94
N GLY A 8 -43.33 -23.44 40.03
CA GLY A 8 -44.71 -23.91 40.33
C GLY A 8 -45.68 -22.81 40.74
N GLN A 9 -45.25 -21.52 40.82
CA GLN A 9 -46.12 -20.44 41.25
C GLN A 9 -47.24 -20.18 40.22
N ARG A 10 -48.48 -19.92 40.73
CA ARG A 10 -49.60 -19.46 39.88
C ARG A 10 -49.28 -18.12 39.22
N LEU A 11 -49.54 -18.09 37.92
CA LEU A 11 -49.31 -16.87 37.10
C LEU A 11 -50.62 -16.23 36.72
N PRO A 12 -50.76 -14.92 36.78
CA PRO A 12 -51.89 -14.20 36.19
C PRO A 12 -51.88 -14.36 34.65
N GLU A 13 -53.06 -14.29 34.03
CA GLU A 13 -53.17 -14.42 32.56
C GLU A 13 -52.39 -13.27 31.88
N GLY A 14 -51.52 -13.66 30.95
CA GLY A 14 -50.67 -12.70 30.20
C GLY A 14 -49.38 -12.27 30.89
N ALA A 15 -49.02 -12.87 32.04
CA ALA A 15 -47.73 -12.56 32.68
C ALA A 15 -46.56 -12.99 31.80
N LYS A 16 -45.65 -12.08 31.49
CA LYS A 16 -44.41 -12.35 30.69
C LYS A 16 -43.29 -12.90 31.55
N PHE A 17 -43.34 -12.68 32.87
CA PHE A 17 -42.32 -13.16 33.81
C PHE A 17 -43.00 -13.61 35.10
N CYS A 18 -42.44 -14.62 35.75
CA CYS A 18 -42.90 -15.05 37.06
C CYS A 18 -42.53 -14.04 38.16
N SER A 19 -43.54 -13.56 38.93
CA SER A 19 -43.30 -12.61 40.02
C SER A 19 -42.53 -13.21 41.19
N ASN A 20 -42.41 -14.53 41.29
CA ASN A 20 -41.71 -15.19 42.38
C ASN A 20 -40.27 -15.55 42.05
N CYS A 21 -39.95 -16.00 40.84
CA CYS A 21 -38.62 -16.47 40.47
C CYS A 21 -37.99 -15.74 39.26
N GLY A 22 -38.70 -14.76 38.68
CA GLY A 22 -38.20 -13.98 37.52
C GLY A 22 -38.13 -14.74 36.19
N ALA A 23 -38.47 -16.04 36.17
CA ALA A 23 -38.40 -16.82 34.92
C ALA A 23 -39.45 -16.34 33.90
N ALA A 24 -39.05 -16.27 32.64
CA ALA A 24 -39.95 -15.93 31.55
C ALA A 24 -41.03 -17.01 31.40
N THR A 25 -42.31 -16.62 31.30
CA THR A 25 -43.49 -17.49 31.36
C THR A 25 -44.21 -17.67 30.03
N GLY A 26 -43.81 -16.95 28.99
CA GLY A 26 -44.35 -17.08 27.64
C GLY A 26 -43.34 -17.69 26.69
N GLU A 27 -43.81 -18.31 25.62
CA GLU A 27 -42.98 -18.52 24.45
C GLU A 27 -42.54 -17.15 23.93
N VAL A 28 -41.42 -16.72 24.40
CA VAL A 28 -40.72 -15.61 23.74
C VAL A 28 -40.26 -16.18 22.40
N LYS A 29 -41.06 -15.98 21.35
CA LYS A 29 -40.48 -15.96 20.02
C LYS A 29 -39.49 -14.86 20.06
N SER A 30 -38.25 -15.20 20.45
CA SER A 30 -37.08 -14.34 20.30
C SER A 30 -36.80 -14.24 18.80
N GLU A 31 -37.54 -13.37 18.13
CA GLU A 31 -37.13 -12.75 16.88
C GLU A 31 -36.05 -11.69 17.17
N THR A 32 -35.15 -11.98 18.06
CA THR A 32 -33.79 -11.48 17.94
C THR A 32 -33.09 -12.49 17.06
N ALA A 33 -33.35 -12.41 15.75
CA ALA A 33 -32.36 -12.82 14.79
C ALA A 33 -31.10 -12.02 15.12
N GLN A 34 -30.27 -12.53 16.02
CA GLN A 34 -28.88 -12.15 16.10
C GLN A 34 -28.36 -12.45 14.69
N ARG A 35 -28.29 -11.40 13.88
CA ARG A 35 -27.58 -11.46 12.63
C ARG A 35 -26.16 -11.84 13.03
N LYS A 36 -25.84 -13.13 12.89
CA LYS A 36 -24.50 -13.63 13.03
C LYS A 36 -23.75 -13.06 11.82
N ILE A 37 -23.16 -11.86 12.01
CA ILE A 37 -22.27 -11.28 11.01
C ILE A 37 -21.06 -12.19 11.02
N VAL A 38 -20.99 -13.10 10.06
CA VAL A 38 -19.81 -13.91 9.80
C VAL A 38 -18.88 -13.01 9.00
N TYR A 39 -17.82 -12.53 9.62
CA TYR A 39 -16.76 -11.82 8.93
C TYR A 39 -15.84 -12.88 8.31
N ASP A 40 -15.95 -13.11 7.01
CA ASP A 40 -14.96 -13.82 6.22
C ASP A 40 -13.88 -12.80 5.84
N GLY A 41 -12.86 -12.63 6.70
CA GLY A 41 -11.76 -11.71 6.44
C GLY A 41 -11.19 -11.05 7.70
N GLU A 42 -10.21 -10.19 7.50
CA GLU A 42 -9.63 -9.39 8.58
C GLU A 42 -10.62 -8.32 9.05
N VAL A 43 -10.92 -8.33 10.35
CA VAL A 43 -11.79 -7.35 10.97
C VAL A 43 -10.98 -6.10 11.30
N HIS A 44 -11.23 -5.00 10.58
CA HIS A 44 -10.61 -3.72 10.88
C HIS A 44 -11.39 -2.99 11.98
N LYS A 45 -10.67 -2.59 13.03
CA LYS A 45 -11.26 -1.81 14.13
C LYS A 45 -10.72 -0.39 14.11
N CYS A 46 -11.58 0.58 14.37
CA CYS A 46 -11.19 1.96 14.55
C CYS A 46 -10.26 2.09 15.78
N PRO A 47 -9.05 2.65 15.64
CA PRO A 47 -8.11 2.80 16.77
C PRO A 47 -8.59 3.82 17.80
N ASN A 48 -9.51 4.70 17.43
CA ASN A 48 -10.03 5.73 18.32
C ASN A 48 -11.25 5.28 19.15
N CYS A 49 -12.21 4.58 18.53
CA CYS A 49 -13.45 4.17 19.20
C CYS A 49 -13.69 2.66 19.26
N GLY A 50 -12.86 1.84 18.61
CA GLY A 50 -13.00 0.39 18.58
C GLY A 50 -14.11 -0.15 17.67
N GLU A 51 -14.86 0.71 16.98
CA GLU A 51 -15.91 0.31 16.03
C GLU A 51 -15.34 -0.53 14.91
N ILE A 52 -16.10 -1.54 14.47
CA ILE A 52 -15.74 -2.37 13.32
C ILE A 52 -16.07 -1.57 12.05
N VAL A 53 -15.10 -1.45 11.18
CA VAL A 53 -15.20 -0.66 9.95
C VAL A 53 -14.81 -1.51 8.74
N ASP A 54 -15.39 -1.20 7.59
CA ASP A 54 -15.04 -1.84 6.33
C ASP A 54 -13.63 -1.45 5.87
N SER A 55 -12.98 -2.34 5.12
CA SER A 55 -11.57 -2.21 4.72
C SER A 55 -11.22 -0.96 3.90
N PHE A 56 -12.22 -0.25 3.36
CA PHE A 56 -12.02 0.88 2.44
C PHE A 56 -12.67 2.18 2.91
N VAL A 57 -13.03 2.27 4.19
CA VAL A 57 -13.64 3.49 4.76
C VAL A 57 -12.53 4.48 5.10
N LEU A 58 -12.61 5.70 4.58
CA LEU A 58 -11.66 6.77 4.86
C LEU A 58 -11.82 7.34 6.26
N ASN A 59 -13.06 7.43 6.74
CA ASN A 59 -13.41 7.99 8.04
C ASN A 59 -14.29 7.01 8.81
N CYS A 60 -14.07 6.90 10.12
CA CYS A 60 -14.93 6.10 10.97
C CYS A 60 -16.36 6.67 11.01
N PRO A 61 -17.39 5.89 10.66
CA PRO A 61 -18.77 6.37 10.66
C PRO A 61 -19.28 6.74 12.07
N SER A 62 -18.67 6.14 13.11
CA SER A 62 -19.10 6.36 14.50
C SER A 62 -18.43 7.56 15.17
N CYS A 63 -17.14 7.81 14.92
CA CYS A 63 -16.38 8.85 15.62
C CYS A 63 -15.70 9.88 14.70
N GLY A 64 -15.82 9.74 13.38
CA GLY A 64 -15.18 10.62 12.41
C GLY A 64 -13.67 10.49 12.30
N HIS A 65 -13.05 9.54 13.01
CA HIS A 65 -11.61 9.31 12.93
C HIS A 65 -11.18 8.94 11.51
N GLU A 66 -10.24 9.66 10.94
CA GLU A 66 -9.66 9.35 9.63
C GLU A 66 -8.66 8.20 9.74
N PHE A 67 -8.90 7.11 9.01
CA PHE A 67 -8.06 5.91 9.03
C PHE A 67 -6.78 6.08 8.21
N ARG A 68 -6.81 6.95 7.24
CA ARG A 68 -5.61 7.45 6.59
C ARG A 68 -5.48 8.91 6.97
N SER A 69 -4.44 9.22 7.69
CA SER A 69 -4.04 10.60 7.73
C SER A 69 -3.73 11.00 6.28
N SER A 70 -4.46 11.98 5.77
CA SER A 70 -4.08 12.74 4.58
C SER A 70 -2.66 13.32 4.68
N ALA A 71 -2.01 13.12 5.82
CA ALA A 71 -0.64 13.49 6.14
C ALA A 71 0.38 12.31 6.09
N SER A 72 -0.05 11.05 5.92
CA SER A 72 0.92 10.00 5.57
C SER A 72 1.20 10.10 4.08
N THR A 73 2.13 10.98 3.75
CA THR A 73 2.79 10.98 2.45
C THR A 73 3.13 9.52 2.13
N SER A 74 2.66 8.99 1.00
CA SER A 74 3.00 7.62 0.63
C SER A 74 4.54 7.50 0.61
N LEU A 75 5.08 6.34 0.97
CA LEU A 75 6.52 6.12 0.91
C LEU A 75 7.09 6.43 -0.48
N VAL A 76 6.26 6.29 -1.51
CA VAL A 76 6.59 6.59 -2.91
C VAL A 76 6.70 8.11 -3.11
N GLN A 77 5.79 8.90 -2.55
CA GLN A 77 5.85 10.37 -2.61
C GLN A 77 7.05 10.91 -1.83
N GLU A 78 7.38 10.31 -0.70
CA GLU A 78 8.58 10.66 0.05
C GLU A 78 9.86 10.37 -0.75
N LEU A 79 9.93 9.23 -1.45
CA LEU A 79 11.03 8.90 -2.36
C LEU A 79 11.12 9.94 -3.49
N ALA A 80 10.01 10.26 -4.15
CA ALA A 80 9.96 11.25 -5.23
C ALA A 80 10.46 12.62 -4.76
N SER A 81 9.96 13.11 -3.63
CA SER A 81 10.39 14.41 -3.06
C SER A 81 11.88 14.43 -2.71
N LYS A 82 12.43 13.33 -2.20
CA LYS A 82 13.87 13.23 -1.93
C LYS A 82 14.71 13.27 -3.20
N LEU A 83 14.26 12.60 -4.26
CA LEU A 83 14.93 12.61 -5.57
C LEU A 83 14.90 14.00 -6.20
N GLU A 84 13.75 14.68 -6.17
CA GLU A 84 13.61 16.06 -6.65
C GLU A 84 14.51 17.03 -5.87
N ALA A 85 14.58 16.90 -4.55
CA ALA A 85 15.48 17.72 -3.73
C ALA A 85 16.96 17.52 -4.08
N MET A 86 17.35 16.29 -4.42
CA MET A 86 18.71 15.98 -4.89
C MET A 86 18.99 16.56 -6.28
N GLU A 87 17.97 16.65 -7.16
CA GLU A 87 18.11 17.27 -8.47
C GLU A 87 18.32 18.78 -8.38
N GLN A 88 17.60 19.45 -7.48
CA GLN A 88 17.77 20.88 -7.25
C GLN A 88 19.15 21.23 -6.66
N GLN A 89 19.79 20.32 -5.94
CA GLN A 89 21.12 20.49 -5.35
C GLN A 89 22.25 20.01 -6.25
N GLN A 90 21.97 19.60 -7.49
CA GLN A 90 22.98 19.07 -8.38
C GLN A 90 23.92 20.16 -8.82
N GLU A 91 25.18 20.09 -8.39
CA GLU A 91 26.24 20.99 -8.87
C GLU A 91 26.53 20.73 -10.36
N PRO A 92 26.91 21.76 -11.12
CA PRO A 92 27.30 21.60 -12.52
C PRO A 92 28.47 20.60 -12.61
N ARG A 93 28.31 19.62 -13.47
CA ARG A 93 29.28 18.52 -13.64
C ARG A 93 30.63 19.12 -14.05
N LYS A 94 31.68 18.74 -13.35
CA LYS A 94 33.06 19.13 -13.69
C LYS A 94 33.43 18.49 -15.05
N ARG A 95 34.01 19.29 -15.95
CA ARG A 95 34.55 18.74 -17.20
C ARG A 95 35.63 17.71 -16.89
N ARG A 96 35.53 16.56 -17.56
CA ARG A 96 36.49 15.48 -17.45
C ARG A 96 37.87 15.94 -17.81
N THR A 97 38.87 15.58 -17.02
CA THR A 97 40.27 15.80 -17.35
C THR A 97 40.81 14.56 -18.08
N ILE A 98 41.86 14.73 -18.92
CA ILE A 98 42.55 13.65 -19.62
C ILE A 98 43.00 12.54 -18.62
N LYS A 99 43.26 12.93 -17.38
CA LYS A 99 43.67 12.06 -16.29
C LYS A 99 42.55 11.17 -15.79
N ASP A 100 41.32 11.69 -15.78
CA ASP A 100 40.10 10.92 -15.39
C ASP A 100 39.75 9.87 -16.43
N GLU A 101 40.03 10.17 -17.71
CA GLU A 101 39.82 9.28 -18.83
C GLU A 101 40.85 8.13 -18.83
N LEU A 102 42.10 8.42 -18.50
CA LEU A 102 43.16 7.41 -18.41
C LEU A 102 42.98 6.46 -17.22
N LEU A 103 42.42 6.97 -16.10
CA LEU A 103 42.19 6.21 -14.87
C LEU A 103 40.84 5.46 -14.85
N ARG A 104 40.03 5.54 -15.91
CA ARG A 104 38.65 4.97 -15.96
C ARG A 104 37.83 5.26 -14.71
N THR A 105 37.97 6.49 -14.17
CA THR A 105 37.16 6.90 -13.02
C THR A 105 35.69 6.99 -13.41
N ASN A 106 34.80 6.50 -12.54
CA ASN A 106 33.36 6.60 -12.74
C ASN A 106 32.97 8.08 -12.90
N ASN A 107 32.16 8.38 -13.92
CA ASN A 107 31.65 9.72 -14.18
C ASN A 107 30.57 10.18 -13.21
N LEU A 108 30.21 9.32 -12.26
CA LEU A 108 29.17 9.59 -11.28
C LEU A 108 29.60 10.71 -10.32
N SER A 109 28.76 11.73 -10.20
CA SER A 109 28.90 12.69 -9.12
C SER A 109 28.48 12.04 -7.80
N LYS A 110 28.89 12.64 -6.69
CA LYS A 110 28.44 12.20 -5.37
C LYS A 110 26.90 12.19 -5.26
N THR A 111 26.25 13.16 -5.90
CA THR A 111 24.76 13.23 -5.95
C THR A 111 24.17 12.08 -6.76
N ASP A 112 24.78 11.70 -7.90
CA ASP A 112 24.32 10.57 -8.71
C ASP A 112 24.46 9.24 -7.94
N GLU A 113 25.58 9.05 -7.22
CA GLU A 113 25.78 7.89 -6.34
C GLU A 113 24.74 7.82 -5.22
N GLN A 114 24.41 8.97 -4.63
CA GLN A 114 23.36 9.07 -3.60
C GLN A 114 21.99 8.74 -4.15
N LYS A 115 21.63 9.23 -5.35
CA LYS A 115 20.38 8.88 -6.04
C LYS A 115 20.29 7.39 -6.28
N ILE A 116 21.32 6.78 -6.88
CA ILE A 116 21.39 5.34 -7.13
C ILE A 116 21.26 4.55 -5.83
N SER A 117 21.96 4.98 -4.78
CA SER A 117 21.89 4.34 -3.46
C SER A 117 20.48 4.43 -2.86
N LEU A 118 19.84 5.61 -2.94
CA LEU A 118 18.47 5.82 -2.46
C LEU A 118 17.47 4.92 -3.21
N ILE A 119 17.55 4.85 -4.54
CA ILE A 119 16.69 4.00 -5.35
C ILE A 119 16.89 2.53 -4.98
N ARG A 120 18.15 2.07 -4.90
CA ARG A 120 18.49 0.67 -4.57
C ARG A 120 18.10 0.28 -3.15
N SER A 121 18.16 1.18 -2.19
CA SER A 121 17.80 0.93 -0.80
C SER A 121 16.30 1.04 -0.54
N PHE A 122 15.53 1.58 -1.48
CA PHE A 122 14.08 1.74 -1.30
C PHE A 122 13.39 0.39 -1.09
N VAL A 123 12.61 0.30 -0.02
CA VAL A 123 11.81 -0.89 0.30
C VAL A 123 10.48 -0.81 -0.43
N ILE A 124 10.23 -1.79 -1.31
CA ILE A 124 8.97 -1.85 -2.06
C ILE A 124 7.79 -2.00 -1.09
N PRO A 125 6.78 -1.13 -1.16
CA PRO A 125 5.61 -1.17 -0.30
C PRO A 125 4.87 -2.52 -0.34
N ASN A 126 3.94 -2.73 0.60
CA ASN A 126 3.14 -3.96 0.66
C ASN A 126 1.72 -3.78 0.12
N THR A 127 1.24 -2.53 0.00
CA THR A 127 -0.10 -2.25 -0.52
C THR A 127 -0.09 -2.25 -2.04
N LYS A 128 -1.18 -2.70 -2.65
CA LYS A 128 -1.29 -2.79 -4.11
C LYS A 128 -1.31 -1.41 -4.77
N GLU A 129 -1.90 -0.42 -4.08
CA GLU A 129 -1.98 0.97 -4.51
C GLU A 129 -0.58 1.62 -4.54
N ASP A 130 0.19 1.48 -3.47
CA ASP A 130 1.55 2.04 -3.39
C ASP A 130 2.51 1.35 -4.37
N ILE A 131 2.33 0.03 -4.62
CA ILE A 131 3.12 -0.67 -5.64
C ILE A 131 2.79 -0.16 -7.04
N LEU A 132 1.51 0.07 -7.35
CA LEU A 132 1.11 0.66 -8.63
C LEU A 132 1.71 2.06 -8.81
N GLU A 133 1.61 2.92 -7.79
CA GLU A 133 2.21 4.26 -7.79
C GLU A 133 3.73 4.19 -7.99
N PHE A 134 4.40 3.27 -7.29
CA PHE A 134 5.84 3.06 -7.46
C PHE A 134 6.20 2.58 -8.87
N ILE A 135 5.44 1.66 -9.45
CA ILE A 135 5.68 1.14 -10.81
C ILE A 135 5.52 2.25 -11.85
N ILE A 136 4.52 3.14 -11.70
CA ILE A 136 4.35 4.31 -12.56
C ILE A 136 5.55 5.26 -12.43
N LEU A 137 5.96 5.58 -11.19
CA LEU A 137 7.12 6.41 -10.94
C LEU A 137 8.40 5.81 -11.54
N ALA A 138 8.63 4.51 -11.33
CA ALA A 138 9.82 3.84 -11.85
C ALA A 138 9.84 3.81 -13.38
N SER A 139 8.71 3.49 -14.02
CA SER A 139 8.60 3.43 -15.49
C SER A 139 8.91 4.77 -16.17
N SER A 140 8.49 5.89 -15.55
CA SER A 140 8.77 7.23 -16.07
C SER A 140 10.24 7.66 -15.94
N ASN A 141 11.00 7.02 -15.03
CA ASN A 141 12.41 7.31 -14.79
C ASN A 141 13.38 6.35 -15.52
N ILE A 142 12.86 5.32 -16.18
CA ILE A 142 13.65 4.41 -17.01
C ILE A 142 13.80 5.02 -18.41
N ASN A 143 15.02 5.21 -18.85
CA ASN A 143 15.31 5.68 -20.21
C ASN A 143 15.76 4.49 -21.08
N VAL A 144 14.85 4.04 -21.94
CA VAL A 144 15.05 2.85 -22.79
C VAL A 144 16.00 3.14 -23.96
N GLU A 145 16.00 4.37 -24.49
CA GLU A 145 16.84 4.77 -25.62
C GLU A 145 18.32 4.54 -25.39
N LEU A 146 18.79 4.63 -24.12
CA LEU A 146 20.18 4.44 -23.75
C LEU A 146 20.70 2.99 -23.96
N TYR A 147 19.82 2.03 -24.17
CA TYR A 147 20.19 0.62 -24.31
C TYR A 147 20.47 0.20 -25.76
N GLY A 148 20.09 1.03 -26.73
CA GLY A 148 20.39 0.83 -28.16
C GLY A 148 21.71 1.44 -28.62
N GLU A 149 22.33 2.32 -27.81
CA GLU A 149 23.55 3.04 -28.20
C GLU A 149 24.82 2.25 -27.88
N SER A 150 25.68 2.05 -28.88
CA SER A 150 26.96 1.35 -28.73
C SER A 150 28.08 2.24 -28.15
N ASN A 151 27.97 3.57 -28.28
CA ASN A 151 28.94 4.55 -27.78
C ASN A 151 28.22 5.60 -26.93
N LEU A 152 28.17 5.36 -25.62
CA LEU A 152 27.57 6.29 -24.68
C LEU A 152 28.51 7.48 -24.41
N THR A 153 27.95 8.68 -24.41
CA THR A 153 28.65 9.84 -23.86
C THR A 153 28.80 9.70 -22.34
N PRO A 154 29.77 10.37 -21.70
CA PRO A 154 29.92 10.32 -20.24
C PRO A 154 28.64 10.70 -19.48
N GLU A 155 27.81 11.57 -20.05
CA GLU A 155 26.52 11.97 -19.49
C GLU A 155 25.49 10.84 -19.60
N ASN A 156 25.47 10.16 -20.75
CA ASN A 156 24.60 9.02 -20.99
C ASN A 156 24.98 7.80 -20.14
N GLU A 157 26.27 7.62 -19.81
CA GLU A 157 26.71 6.58 -18.86
C GLU A 157 26.12 6.79 -17.47
N VAL A 158 26.06 8.04 -16.99
CA VAL A 158 25.45 8.36 -15.70
C VAL A 158 23.95 8.13 -15.73
N LEU A 159 23.26 8.62 -16.78
CA LEU A 159 21.81 8.41 -16.95
C LEU A 159 21.48 6.93 -17.02
N LYS A 160 22.33 6.15 -17.71
CA LYS A 160 22.19 4.70 -17.77
C LYS A 160 22.33 4.04 -16.40
N ALA A 161 23.32 4.45 -15.59
CA ALA A 161 23.52 3.90 -14.26
C ALA A 161 22.33 4.15 -13.32
N VAL A 162 21.71 5.34 -13.43
CA VAL A 162 20.46 5.66 -12.70
C VAL A 162 19.29 4.84 -13.23
N SER A 163 19.15 4.74 -14.57
CA SER A 163 18.12 3.94 -15.22
C SER A 163 18.22 2.45 -14.83
N ASP A 164 19.43 1.88 -14.78
CA ASP A 164 19.68 0.51 -14.34
C ASP A 164 19.21 0.26 -12.89
N ALA A 165 19.37 1.26 -12.01
CA ALA A 165 18.88 1.17 -10.63
C ALA A 165 17.34 1.15 -10.58
N TRP A 166 16.69 1.95 -11.43
CA TRP A 166 15.23 1.95 -11.57
C TRP A 166 14.71 0.65 -12.15
N ILE A 167 15.35 0.11 -13.20
CA ILE A 167 14.96 -1.18 -13.80
C ILE A 167 14.97 -2.30 -12.76
N ALA A 168 16.06 -2.40 -11.99
CA ALA A 168 16.17 -3.40 -10.95
C ALA A 168 15.04 -3.34 -9.92
N LYS A 169 14.62 -2.14 -9.53
CA LYS A 169 13.51 -1.91 -8.60
C LYS A 169 12.14 -2.11 -9.24
N PHE A 170 11.98 -1.71 -10.48
CA PHE A 170 10.78 -1.92 -11.27
C PHE A 170 10.46 -3.41 -11.41
N GLU A 171 11.45 -4.23 -11.77
CA GLU A 171 11.32 -5.68 -11.82
C GLU A 171 11.01 -6.28 -10.44
N GLN A 172 11.68 -5.81 -9.39
CA GLN A 172 11.41 -6.27 -8.03
C GLN A 172 9.97 -5.97 -7.61
N ALA A 173 9.46 -4.78 -7.91
CA ALA A 173 8.09 -4.38 -7.61
C ALA A 173 7.06 -5.21 -8.40
N TYR A 174 7.32 -5.44 -9.69
CA TYR A 174 6.47 -6.28 -10.52
C TYR A 174 6.37 -7.71 -10.01
N ARG A 175 7.52 -8.34 -9.70
CA ARG A 175 7.55 -9.70 -9.12
C ARG A 175 6.81 -9.76 -7.79
N LYS A 176 6.99 -8.76 -6.93
CA LYS A 176 6.25 -8.68 -5.65
C LYS A 176 4.75 -8.61 -5.87
N ALA A 177 4.29 -7.76 -6.80
CA ALA A 177 2.88 -7.65 -7.17
C ALA A 177 2.33 -8.98 -7.70
N GLN A 178 3.08 -9.65 -8.57
CA GLN A 178 2.71 -10.94 -9.15
C GLN A 178 2.51 -12.02 -8.08
N PHE A 179 3.38 -12.08 -7.06
CA PHE A 179 3.25 -13.06 -5.98
C PHE A 179 2.15 -12.71 -4.96
N SER A 180 1.90 -11.40 -4.74
CA SER A 180 1.03 -10.98 -3.65
C SER A 180 -0.45 -10.84 -4.06
N PHE A 181 -0.75 -10.47 -5.31
CA PHE A 181 -2.12 -10.14 -5.73
C PHE A 181 -2.37 -10.27 -7.24
N SER A 182 -1.86 -11.34 -7.86
CA SER A 182 -1.98 -11.64 -9.30
C SER A 182 -3.41 -11.64 -9.86
N GLU A 183 -4.40 -11.91 -9.04
CA GLU A 183 -5.80 -12.03 -9.47
C GLU A 183 -6.62 -10.72 -9.31
N THR A 184 -5.95 -9.61 -8.96
CA THR A 184 -6.64 -8.33 -8.73
C THR A 184 -6.68 -7.45 -9.98
N PRO A 185 -7.69 -6.58 -10.13
CA PRO A 185 -7.73 -5.59 -11.21
C PRO A 185 -6.51 -4.66 -11.21
N THR A 186 -5.99 -4.33 -10.04
CA THR A 186 -4.77 -3.52 -9.88
C THR A 186 -3.55 -4.20 -10.50
N PHE A 187 -3.45 -5.52 -10.38
CA PHE A 187 -2.34 -6.24 -11.03
C PHE A 187 -2.42 -6.18 -12.55
N THR A 188 -3.63 -6.15 -13.13
CA THR A 188 -3.80 -5.97 -14.58
C THR A 188 -3.22 -4.63 -15.02
N GLN A 189 -3.47 -3.55 -14.30
CA GLN A 189 -2.89 -2.22 -14.56
C GLN A 189 -1.36 -2.23 -14.42
N ILE A 190 -0.85 -2.84 -13.35
CA ILE A 190 0.60 -3.02 -13.14
C ILE A 190 1.24 -3.77 -14.32
N LYS A 191 0.59 -4.84 -14.78
CA LYS A 191 1.06 -5.65 -15.90
C LYS A 191 1.06 -4.86 -17.22
N GLU A 192 0.06 -4.03 -17.46
CA GLU A 192 0.04 -3.15 -18.63
C GLU A 192 1.22 -2.16 -18.63
N VAL A 193 1.46 -1.47 -17.52
CA VAL A 193 2.60 -0.55 -17.39
C VAL A 193 3.92 -1.28 -17.62
N TYR A 194 4.06 -2.50 -17.03
CA TYR A 194 5.25 -3.31 -17.19
C TYR A 194 5.49 -3.74 -18.64
N ILE A 195 4.46 -4.26 -19.31
CA ILE A 195 4.55 -4.71 -20.71
C ILE A 195 4.84 -3.54 -21.65
N ASN A 196 4.17 -2.40 -21.47
CA ASN A 196 4.40 -1.23 -22.30
C ASN A 196 5.85 -0.77 -22.20
N LYS A 197 6.41 -0.73 -20.99
CA LYS A 197 7.78 -0.29 -20.77
C LYS A 197 8.84 -1.28 -21.24
N THR A 198 8.56 -2.58 -21.23
CA THR A 198 9.49 -3.61 -21.70
C THR A 198 9.46 -3.83 -23.20
N ASN A 199 8.44 -3.36 -23.90
CA ASN A 199 8.29 -3.43 -25.35
C ASN A 199 8.76 -2.16 -26.08
N GLU A 200 9.12 -1.08 -25.38
CA GLU A 200 9.79 0.11 -25.93
C GLU A 200 11.27 -0.18 -26.24
#